data_cf9b4f0c3466d543b82a2bd7c6a4a834
#
_entry.id   cf9b4f0c3466d543b82a2bd7c6a4a834
#
_cell.length_a   1.000
_cell.length_b   1.000
_cell.length_c   1.000
_cell.angle_alpha   90.00
_cell.angle_beta   90.00
_cell.angle_gamma   90.00
#
_symmetry.space_group_name_H-M   'P 1'
#
loop_
_entity.id
_entity.type
_entity.pdbx_description
1 polymer ?
#
loop_
_entity_poly.entity_id
_entity_poly.type
_entity_poly.pdbx_seq_one_letter_code
_entity_poly.pdbx_strand_id
1 'polypeptide(L)'
;MKNNNISRKDRLKSKRQAPANYLIVCEGKKTEPNYFNGLKRRINEKYGNKIDVLIPNIDVKGTGMNTTSLVKYTQKTVNHANKVYGQVWVVFDKDDYNDEQFDLAIDNCNYNVAWSNPNFELWLLAHFKKVNRYISKDDVLEELSKEFQKKGLGDYTKNDTNIFYKVISEGKLHTAIKNCEHMEELNKDGQASQRNPMTKVYKIVDGLKEYLE
;
A
#
# COMPACT_ATOMS: atom_id res chain seq x y z
N MET A 1 29.53 11.62 -41.43
CA MET A 1 29.07 11.91 -40.07
C MET A 1 27.62 12.39 -40.13
N LYS A 2 26.64 11.58 -39.74
CA LYS A 2 25.22 11.96 -39.72
C LYS A 2 24.92 12.64 -38.40
N ASN A 3 24.69 13.97 -38.45
CA ASN A 3 24.19 14.71 -37.29
C ASN A 3 22.75 14.27 -36.97
N ASN A 4 22.58 13.49 -35.91
CA ASN A 4 21.27 13.20 -35.32
C ASN A 4 20.77 14.47 -34.57
N ASN A 5 20.19 15.38 -35.31
CA ASN A 5 19.42 16.49 -34.72
C ASN A 5 18.10 15.94 -34.16
N ILE A 6 18.11 15.58 -32.87
CA ILE A 6 16.88 15.27 -32.12
C ILE A 6 16.01 16.51 -32.14
N SER A 7 14.81 16.39 -32.70
CA SER A 7 13.89 17.52 -32.89
C SER A 7 13.50 18.12 -31.51
N ARG A 8 13.21 19.44 -31.51
CA ARG A 8 12.73 20.14 -30.31
C ARG A 8 11.46 19.49 -29.73
N LYS A 9 10.64 18.84 -30.58
CA LYS A 9 9.46 18.03 -30.18
C LYS A 9 9.85 16.74 -29.43
N ASP A 10 10.94 16.08 -29.85
CA ASP A 10 11.41 14.86 -29.20
C ASP A 10 12.09 15.17 -27.86
N ARG A 11 12.75 16.34 -27.75
CA ARG A 11 13.26 16.83 -26.44
C ARG A 11 12.13 17.23 -25.48
N LEU A 12 10.97 17.68 -25.98
CA LEU A 12 9.80 17.98 -25.16
C LEU A 12 9.06 16.71 -24.72
N LYS A 13 9.07 15.64 -25.55
CA LYS A 13 8.55 14.33 -25.17
C LYS A 13 9.41 13.60 -24.14
N SER A 14 10.72 13.90 -24.07
CA SER A 14 11.64 13.33 -23.10
C SER A 14 11.67 14.07 -21.76
N LYS A 15 10.89 15.14 -21.55
CA LYS A 15 10.64 15.65 -20.21
C LYS A 15 9.87 14.57 -19.47
N ARG A 16 10.61 13.75 -18.69
CA ARG A 16 10.02 12.82 -17.72
C ARG A 16 9.03 13.63 -16.90
N GLN A 17 7.77 13.28 -17.01
CA GLN A 17 6.73 13.89 -16.20
C GLN A 17 7.11 13.62 -14.74
N ALA A 18 7.15 14.68 -13.91
CA ALA A 18 7.48 14.48 -12.50
C ALA A 18 6.51 13.45 -11.90
N PRO A 19 7.01 12.50 -11.11
CA PRO A 19 6.13 11.49 -10.50
C PRO A 19 5.08 12.17 -9.63
N ALA A 20 3.90 11.57 -9.55
CA ALA A 20 2.81 12.09 -8.75
C ALA A 20 3.20 12.12 -7.26
N ASN A 21 2.77 13.16 -6.54
CA ASN A 21 2.82 13.15 -5.09
C ASN A 21 1.77 12.16 -4.54
N TYR A 22 2.15 11.35 -3.58
CA TYR A 22 1.27 10.40 -2.91
C TYR A 22 0.84 10.93 -1.54
N LEU A 23 -0.44 10.78 -1.22
CA LEU A 23 -0.95 10.86 0.15
C LEU A 23 -1.55 9.51 0.51
N ILE A 24 -1.06 8.89 1.58
CA ILE A 24 -1.55 7.61 2.11
C ILE A 24 -2.08 7.87 3.51
N VAL A 25 -3.38 7.74 3.70
CA VAL A 25 -4.06 7.97 4.99
C VAL A 25 -4.56 6.64 5.52
N CYS A 26 -4.01 6.22 6.65
CA CYS A 26 -4.26 4.92 7.26
C CYS A 26 -5.22 5.05 8.46
N GLU A 27 -6.11 4.08 8.61
CA GLU A 27 -6.98 3.93 9.78
C GLU A 27 -6.14 3.70 11.05
N GLY A 28 -5.21 2.74 10.99
CA GLY A 28 -4.31 2.43 12.09
C GLY A 28 -3.27 3.51 12.36
N LYS A 29 -2.74 3.50 13.58
CA LYS A 29 -1.67 4.42 14.01
C LYS A 29 -0.27 3.82 13.90
N LYS A 30 -0.15 2.51 13.66
CA LYS A 30 1.10 1.77 13.87
C LYS A 30 1.50 0.94 12.66
N THR A 31 0.89 -0.21 12.42
CA THR A 31 1.33 -1.20 11.43
C THR A 31 1.39 -0.60 10.02
N GLU A 32 0.29 -0.05 9.53
CA GLU A 32 0.19 0.50 8.19
C GLU A 32 1.12 1.70 7.99
N PRO A 33 1.10 2.74 8.90
CA PRO A 33 2.04 3.85 8.77
C PRO A 33 3.50 3.43 8.86
N ASN A 34 3.85 2.45 9.72
CA ASN A 34 5.20 1.93 9.84
C ASN A 34 5.65 1.28 8.53
N TYR A 35 4.77 0.48 7.91
CA TYR A 35 5.04 -0.15 6.62
C TYR A 35 5.29 0.90 5.53
N PHE A 36 4.38 1.85 5.34
CA PHE A 36 4.52 2.86 4.28
C PHE A 36 5.65 3.87 4.54
N ASN A 37 5.96 4.18 5.79
CA ASN A 37 7.14 4.97 6.13
C ASN A 37 8.44 4.21 5.85
N GLY A 38 8.46 2.89 6.04
CA GLY A 38 9.58 2.03 5.64
C GLY A 38 9.76 2.02 4.12
N LEU A 39 8.67 1.89 3.36
CA LEU A 39 8.66 1.98 1.90
C LEU A 39 9.20 3.34 1.43
N LYS A 40 8.71 4.44 1.97
CA LYS A 40 9.21 5.80 1.68
C LYS A 40 10.72 5.91 1.97
N ARG A 41 11.17 5.42 3.11
CA ARG A 41 12.59 5.39 3.47
C ARG A 41 13.41 4.64 2.44
N ARG A 42 12.98 3.46 2.02
CA ARG A 42 13.66 2.65 1.00
C ARG A 42 13.84 3.40 -0.31
N ILE A 43 12.82 4.10 -0.79
CA ILE A 43 12.90 4.91 -2.01
C ILE A 43 13.91 6.05 -1.82
N ASN A 44 13.86 6.76 -0.69
CA ASN A 44 14.77 7.85 -0.40
C ASN A 44 16.23 7.37 -0.27
N GLU A 45 16.49 6.24 0.37
CA GLU A 45 17.82 5.64 0.50
C GLU A 45 18.41 5.29 -0.88
N LYS A 46 17.56 4.76 -1.77
CA LYS A 46 18.01 4.33 -3.11
C LYS A 46 18.29 5.50 -4.06
N TYR A 47 17.52 6.59 -3.96
CA TYR A 47 17.53 7.67 -4.94
C TYR A 47 17.79 9.06 -4.36
N GLY A 48 17.70 9.28 -3.06
CA GLY A 48 17.72 10.61 -2.45
C GLY A 48 18.99 11.45 -2.76
N ASN A 49 20.09 10.79 -3.12
CA ASN A 49 21.35 11.42 -3.51
C ASN A 49 21.56 11.47 -5.05
N LYS A 50 20.58 11.03 -5.85
CA LYS A 50 20.69 11.00 -7.31
C LYS A 50 19.99 12.22 -7.90
N ILE A 51 20.76 13.20 -8.39
CA ILE A 51 20.25 14.48 -8.91
C ILE A 51 19.36 14.28 -10.14
N ASP A 52 19.61 13.25 -10.94
CA ASP A 52 18.91 13.01 -12.22
C ASP A 52 17.66 12.11 -12.10
N VAL A 53 17.31 11.65 -10.89
CA VAL A 53 16.16 10.77 -10.65
C VAL A 53 15.08 11.52 -9.88
N LEU A 54 13.94 11.74 -10.53
CA LEU A 54 12.75 12.28 -9.87
C LEU A 54 12.02 11.14 -9.15
N ILE A 55 11.86 11.26 -7.83
CA ILE A 55 11.13 10.31 -6.99
C ILE A 55 9.80 10.90 -6.52
N PRO A 56 8.76 10.06 -6.28
CA PRO A 56 7.50 10.52 -5.74
C PRO A 56 7.67 11.04 -4.30
N ASN A 57 7.02 12.17 -4.00
CA ASN A 57 6.89 12.58 -2.60
C ASN A 57 5.73 11.81 -1.98
N ILE A 58 5.98 11.11 -0.87
CA ILE A 58 5.01 10.26 -0.19
C ILE A 58 4.74 10.82 1.20
N ASP A 59 3.50 11.23 1.45
CA ASP A 59 3.01 11.61 2.78
C ASP A 59 2.20 10.46 3.37
N VAL A 60 2.52 10.08 4.60
CA VAL A 60 1.84 9.00 5.32
C VAL A 60 1.21 9.55 6.59
N LYS A 61 -0.06 9.26 6.82
CA LYS A 61 -0.86 9.67 7.98
C LYS A 61 -1.48 8.44 8.65
N GLY A 62 -1.13 8.16 9.90
CA GLY A 62 -1.85 7.20 10.74
C GLY A 62 -2.79 7.95 11.67
N THR A 63 -4.08 7.60 11.70
CA THR A 63 -5.10 8.43 12.36
C THR A 63 -5.69 7.80 13.61
N GLY A 64 -5.97 6.50 13.62
CA GLY A 64 -6.77 5.82 14.65
C GLY A 64 -8.24 6.22 14.61
N MET A 65 -8.72 6.66 13.46
CA MET A 65 -10.12 7.00 13.22
C MET A 65 -10.85 5.78 12.65
N ASN A 66 -12.16 5.71 12.88
CA ASN A 66 -12.99 4.74 12.17
C ASN A 66 -13.09 5.10 10.67
N THR A 67 -13.45 4.12 9.85
CA THR A 67 -13.45 4.19 8.39
C THR A 67 -14.21 5.40 7.85
N THR A 68 -15.43 5.69 8.35
CA THR A 68 -16.24 6.84 7.89
C THR A 68 -15.57 8.19 8.20
N SER A 69 -15.00 8.32 9.41
CA SER A 69 -14.27 9.52 9.81
C SER A 69 -12.97 9.69 9.04
N LEU A 70 -12.33 8.58 8.67
CA LEU A 70 -11.09 8.55 7.88
C LEU A 70 -11.29 9.18 6.50
N VAL A 71 -12.35 8.81 5.79
CA VAL A 71 -12.68 9.39 4.47
C VAL A 71 -12.87 10.90 4.57
N LYS A 72 -13.65 11.37 5.57
CA LYS A 72 -13.86 12.81 5.81
C LYS A 72 -12.55 13.54 6.18
N TYR A 73 -11.71 12.92 6.99
CA TYR A 73 -10.40 13.45 7.33
C TYR A 73 -9.49 13.58 6.13
N THR A 74 -9.48 12.57 5.25
CA THR A 74 -8.71 12.58 4.01
C THR A 74 -9.12 13.75 3.11
N GLN A 75 -10.44 13.96 2.93
CA GLN A 75 -10.97 15.10 2.17
C GLN A 75 -10.49 16.44 2.73
N LYS A 76 -10.57 16.61 4.04
CA LYS A 76 -10.07 17.84 4.71
C LYS A 76 -8.56 17.99 4.49
N THR A 77 -7.79 16.93 4.62
CA THR A 77 -6.34 16.95 4.45
C THR A 77 -5.96 17.38 3.03
N VAL A 78 -6.63 16.84 2.00
CA VAL A 78 -6.39 17.23 0.61
C VAL A 78 -6.76 18.70 0.36
N ASN A 79 -7.94 19.14 0.85
CA ASN A 79 -8.42 20.50 0.63
C ASN A 79 -7.56 21.58 1.30
N HIS A 80 -6.86 21.25 2.39
CA HIS A 80 -5.97 22.19 3.11
C HIS A 80 -4.49 22.02 2.75
N ALA A 81 -4.17 21.15 1.82
CA ALA A 81 -2.78 20.91 1.43
C ALA A 81 -2.23 22.06 0.58
N ASN A 82 -0.98 22.45 0.86
CA ASN A 82 -0.26 23.45 0.06
C ASN A 82 0.36 22.86 -1.23
N LYS A 83 0.05 21.60 -1.54
CA LYS A 83 0.54 20.91 -2.74
C LYS A 83 -0.56 20.03 -3.33
N VAL A 84 -0.43 19.75 -4.63
CA VAL A 84 -1.34 18.84 -5.33
C VAL A 84 -0.86 17.40 -5.13
N TYR A 85 -1.77 16.54 -4.70
CA TYR A 85 -1.57 15.09 -4.67
C TYR A 85 -2.15 14.49 -5.95
N GLY A 86 -1.31 13.82 -6.74
CA GLY A 86 -1.74 13.08 -7.92
C GLY A 86 -2.27 11.68 -7.59
N GLN A 87 -1.90 11.16 -6.41
CA GLN A 87 -2.36 9.88 -5.87
C GLN A 87 -2.77 10.04 -4.41
N VAL A 88 -4.04 9.83 -4.12
CA VAL A 88 -4.57 9.83 -2.75
C VAL A 88 -5.16 8.45 -2.46
N TRP A 89 -4.69 7.85 -1.37
CA TRP A 89 -5.08 6.52 -0.94
C TRP A 89 -5.60 6.54 0.50
N VAL A 90 -6.73 5.90 0.71
CA VAL A 90 -7.30 5.64 2.04
C VAL A 90 -7.13 4.16 2.35
N VAL A 91 -6.49 3.85 3.48
CA VAL A 91 -6.15 2.47 3.87
C VAL A 91 -6.91 2.11 5.13
N PHE A 92 -7.71 1.05 5.08
CA PHE A 92 -8.50 0.55 6.21
C PHE A 92 -8.84 -0.92 6.07
N ASP A 93 -9.24 -1.52 7.17
CA ASP A 93 -9.52 -2.94 7.29
C ASP A 93 -11.01 -3.21 7.42
N LYS A 94 -11.46 -4.38 6.92
CA LYS A 94 -12.83 -4.88 7.17
C LYS A 94 -12.99 -5.23 8.65
N ASP A 95 -12.03 -5.97 9.19
CA ASP A 95 -12.02 -6.40 10.59
C ASP A 95 -13.43 -6.79 11.10
N ASP A 96 -13.82 -6.31 12.26
CA ASP A 96 -15.18 -6.49 12.82
C ASP A 96 -16.15 -5.37 12.39
N TYR A 97 -15.79 -4.56 11.38
CA TYR A 97 -16.64 -3.47 10.91
C TYR A 97 -17.90 -4.00 10.21
N ASN A 98 -19.02 -3.30 10.38
CA ASN A 98 -20.29 -3.67 9.76
C ASN A 98 -20.18 -3.71 8.23
N ASP A 99 -20.69 -4.77 7.59
CA ASP A 99 -20.55 -5.02 6.16
C ASP A 99 -21.08 -3.88 5.30
N GLU A 100 -22.33 -3.45 5.55
CA GLU A 100 -22.97 -2.37 4.79
C GLU A 100 -22.20 -1.05 4.92
N GLN A 101 -21.76 -0.71 6.12
CA GLN A 101 -21.02 0.52 6.34
C GLN A 101 -19.61 0.46 5.72
N PHE A 102 -19.00 -0.72 5.67
CA PHE A 102 -17.71 -0.93 5.01
C PHE A 102 -17.84 -0.73 3.51
N ASP A 103 -18.83 -1.37 2.88
CA ASP A 103 -19.07 -1.26 1.45
C ASP A 103 -19.44 0.18 1.07
N LEU A 104 -20.32 0.84 1.84
CA LEU A 104 -20.67 2.25 1.63
C LEU A 104 -19.47 3.20 1.79
N ALA A 105 -18.53 2.90 2.68
CA ALA A 105 -17.33 3.71 2.83
C ALA A 105 -16.40 3.61 1.61
N ILE A 106 -16.36 2.45 0.97
CA ILE A 106 -15.62 2.25 -0.28
C ILE A 106 -16.31 2.99 -1.42
N ASP A 107 -17.62 2.77 -1.59
CA ASP A 107 -18.40 3.31 -2.70
C ASP A 107 -18.48 4.85 -2.68
N ASN A 108 -18.57 5.45 -1.48
CA ASN A 108 -18.64 6.90 -1.31
C ASN A 108 -17.26 7.59 -1.20
N CYS A 109 -16.16 6.85 -1.32
CA CYS A 109 -14.82 7.43 -1.27
C CYS A 109 -14.41 7.99 -2.64
N ASN A 110 -14.18 9.30 -2.73
CA ASN A 110 -13.71 9.96 -3.95
C ASN A 110 -12.21 9.74 -4.24
N TYR A 111 -11.55 8.91 -3.45
CA TYR A 111 -10.12 8.60 -3.55
C TYR A 111 -9.91 7.11 -3.78
N ASN A 112 -8.69 6.74 -4.11
CA ASN A 112 -8.35 5.32 -4.16
C ASN A 112 -8.45 4.69 -2.78
N VAL A 113 -9.05 3.52 -2.70
CA VAL A 113 -9.19 2.77 -1.46
C VAL A 113 -8.34 1.50 -1.52
N ALA A 114 -7.51 1.32 -0.51
CA ALA A 114 -6.72 0.13 -0.29
C ALA A 114 -7.20 -0.59 0.98
N TRP A 115 -8.28 -1.33 0.84
CA TRP A 115 -8.87 -2.07 1.95
C TRP A 115 -8.32 -3.50 2.05
N SER A 116 -8.41 -4.08 3.25
CA SER A 116 -8.08 -5.48 3.51
C SER A 116 -9.24 -6.19 4.23
N ASN A 117 -9.47 -7.45 3.89
CA ASN A 117 -10.40 -8.36 4.55
C ASN A 117 -9.68 -9.69 4.80
N PRO A 118 -9.37 -10.04 6.08
CA PRO A 118 -9.84 -9.35 7.30
C PRO A 118 -9.04 -8.08 7.68
N ASN A 119 -7.71 -8.05 7.57
CA ASN A 119 -6.87 -7.00 8.10
C ASN A 119 -5.61 -6.76 7.27
N PHE A 120 -4.87 -5.67 7.57
CA PHE A 120 -3.64 -5.29 6.88
C PHE A 120 -2.55 -6.36 6.95
N GLU A 121 -2.52 -7.14 8.01
CA GLU A 121 -1.54 -8.21 8.17
C GLU A 121 -1.65 -9.28 7.08
N LEU A 122 -2.80 -9.41 6.40
CA LEU A 122 -2.95 -10.25 5.22
C LEU A 122 -2.00 -9.82 4.08
N TRP A 123 -1.78 -8.51 3.89
CA TRP A 123 -0.77 -8.00 2.98
C TRP A 123 0.64 -8.42 3.38
N LEU A 124 0.97 -8.33 4.67
CA LEU A 124 2.27 -8.78 5.18
C LEU A 124 2.46 -10.29 4.97
N LEU A 125 1.43 -11.08 5.24
CA LEU A 125 1.44 -12.54 5.05
C LEU A 125 1.63 -12.92 3.57
N ALA A 126 1.07 -12.14 2.65
CA ALA A 126 1.20 -12.36 1.21
C ALA A 126 2.65 -12.35 0.70
N HIS A 127 3.59 -11.73 1.43
CA HIS A 127 5.03 -11.80 1.10
C HIS A 127 5.62 -13.20 1.29
N PHE A 128 5.03 -14.02 2.13
CA PHE A 128 5.56 -15.34 2.52
C PHE A 128 4.80 -16.50 1.88
N LYS A 129 3.48 -16.37 1.72
CA LYS A 129 2.65 -17.47 1.24
C LYS A 129 1.37 -17.02 0.54
N LYS A 130 0.81 -17.92 -0.28
CA LYS A 130 -0.54 -17.79 -0.82
C LYS A 130 -1.59 -18.09 0.27
N VAL A 131 -2.69 -17.34 0.23
CA VAL A 131 -3.90 -17.63 1.01
C VAL A 131 -5.05 -17.85 0.03
N ASN A 132 -5.57 -19.08 -0.03
CA ASN A 132 -6.55 -19.52 -1.04
C ASN A 132 -7.91 -19.89 -0.42
N ARG A 133 -8.09 -19.66 0.87
CA ARG A 133 -9.29 -20.01 1.62
C ARG A 133 -9.67 -18.86 2.53
N TYR A 134 -10.93 -18.82 2.93
CA TYR A 134 -11.35 -17.94 4.01
C TYR A 134 -10.36 -17.99 5.18
N ILE A 135 -10.04 -16.85 5.73
CA ILE A 135 -9.10 -16.73 6.86
C ILE A 135 -9.63 -15.68 7.84
N SER A 136 -9.64 -16.03 9.12
CA SER A 136 -9.99 -15.11 10.19
C SER A 136 -8.83 -14.14 10.48
N LYS A 137 -9.12 -13.05 11.15
CA LYS A 137 -8.12 -12.09 11.63
C LYS A 137 -7.07 -12.75 12.53
N ASP A 138 -7.51 -13.61 13.43
CA ASP A 138 -6.61 -14.31 14.38
C ASP A 138 -5.73 -15.31 13.64
N ASP A 139 -6.27 -16.04 12.66
CA ASP A 139 -5.49 -16.96 11.84
C ASP A 139 -4.43 -16.22 11.01
N VAL A 140 -4.73 -15.01 10.47
CA VAL A 140 -3.75 -14.20 9.76
C VAL A 140 -2.59 -13.83 10.68
N LEU A 141 -2.87 -13.40 11.91
CA LEU A 141 -1.85 -13.04 12.90
C LEU A 141 -1.01 -14.25 13.33
N GLU A 142 -1.66 -15.39 13.55
CA GLU A 142 -0.98 -16.63 13.90
C GLU A 142 -0.06 -17.11 12.77
N GLU A 143 -0.58 -17.15 11.54
CA GLU A 143 0.21 -17.56 10.38
C GLU A 143 1.37 -16.60 10.08
N LEU A 144 1.16 -15.29 10.21
CA LEU A 144 2.22 -14.30 10.06
C LEU A 144 3.31 -14.48 11.12
N SER A 145 2.93 -14.71 12.38
CA SER A 145 3.87 -14.95 13.48
C SER A 145 4.70 -16.21 13.23
N LYS A 146 4.08 -17.29 12.74
CA LYS A 146 4.78 -18.53 12.35
C LYS A 146 5.81 -18.28 11.23
N GLU A 147 5.44 -17.53 10.20
CA GLU A 147 6.38 -17.19 9.11
C GLU A 147 7.54 -16.32 9.60
N PHE A 148 7.29 -15.37 10.52
CA PHE A 148 8.33 -14.55 11.13
C PHE A 148 9.34 -15.39 11.90
N GLN A 149 8.87 -16.30 12.76
CA GLN A 149 9.73 -17.21 13.51
C GLN A 149 10.52 -18.14 12.58
N LYS A 150 9.86 -18.74 11.58
CA LYS A 150 10.50 -19.62 10.60
C LYS A 150 11.62 -18.93 9.82
N LYS A 151 11.50 -17.62 9.59
CA LYS A 151 12.47 -16.79 8.86
C LYS A 151 13.49 -16.10 9.78
N GLY A 152 13.42 -16.31 11.09
CA GLY A 152 14.33 -15.68 12.03
C GLY A 152 14.14 -14.16 12.17
N LEU A 153 12.96 -13.64 11.83
CA LEU A 153 12.62 -12.21 11.89
C LEU A 153 12.23 -11.73 13.29
N GLY A 154 12.22 -12.64 14.26
CA GLY A 154 11.72 -12.41 15.62
C GLY A 154 10.19 -12.45 15.68
N ASP A 155 9.62 -12.00 16.79
CA ASP A 155 8.17 -11.97 16.96
C ASP A 155 7.54 -10.83 16.14
N TYR A 156 6.37 -11.10 15.54
CA TYR A 156 5.58 -10.07 14.92
C TYR A 156 4.98 -9.16 15.99
N THR A 157 5.15 -7.84 15.80
CA THR A 157 4.50 -6.82 16.64
C THR A 157 3.95 -5.68 15.80
N LYS A 158 2.76 -5.17 16.14
CA LYS A 158 2.12 -4.05 15.43
C LYS A 158 2.93 -2.74 15.48
N ASN A 159 3.82 -2.61 16.46
CA ASN A 159 4.64 -1.40 16.67
C ASN A 159 5.99 -1.44 15.93
N ASP A 160 6.29 -2.48 15.20
CA ASP A 160 7.58 -2.63 14.55
C ASP A 160 7.78 -1.58 13.45
N THR A 161 8.68 -0.62 13.69
CA THR A 161 9.03 0.43 12.73
C THR A 161 9.86 -0.08 11.55
N ASN A 162 10.38 -1.30 11.65
CA ASN A 162 11.17 -1.96 10.60
C ASN A 162 10.36 -3.02 9.84
N ILE A 163 9.04 -3.07 10.04
CA ILE A 163 8.17 -4.09 9.45
C ILE A 163 8.34 -4.19 7.93
N PHE A 164 8.44 -3.08 7.22
CA PHE A 164 8.66 -3.06 5.77
C PHE A 164 9.94 -3.82 5.39
N TYR A 165 11.06 -3.50 6.04
CA TYR A 165 12.35 -4.14 5.72
C TYR A 165 12.35 -5.63 6.07
N LYS A 166 11.71 -6.03 7.16
CA LYS A 166 11.57 -7.44 7.54
C LYS A 166 10.83 -8.25 6.47
N VAL A 167 9.68 -7.77 6.00
CA VAL A 167 8.90 -8.53 5.02
C VAL A 167 9.54 -8.56 3.64
N ILE A 168 10.28 -7.53 3.22
CA ILE A 168 10.95 -7.52 1.92
C ILE A 168 12.29 -8.26 1.92
N SER A 169 12.98 -8.42 3.07
CA SER A 169 14.25 -9.15 3.15
C SER A 169 14.08 -10.63 2.83
N GLU A 170 13.00 -11.22 3.26
CA GLU A 170 12.67 -12.64 3.11
C GLU A 170 11.55 -12.91 2.12
N GLY A 171 10.67 -11.93 1.93
CA GLY A 171 9.58 -11.96 0.96
C GLY A 171 9.92 -11.15 -0.29
N LYS A 172 9.66 -11.72 -1.47
CA LYS A 172 9.80 -10.97 -2.71
C LYS A 172 8.56 -10.12 -2.92
N LEU A 173 8.73 -8.81 -3.06
CA LEU A 173 7.65 -7.85 -3.32
C LEU A 173 6.75 -8.32 -4.48
N HIS A 174 7.37 -8.74 -5.58
CA HIS A 174 6.67 -9.31 -6.72
C HIS A 174 5.81 -10.54 -6.36
N THR A 175 6.28 -11.40 -5.44
CA THR A 175 5.51 -12.56 -4.96
C THR A 175 4.28 -12.10 -4.18
N ALA A 176 4.42 -11.10 -3.32
CA ALA A 176 3.30 -10.53 -2.57
C ALA A 176 2.23 -9.95 -3.50
N ILE A 177 2.63 -9.17 -4.50
CA ILE A 177 1.72 -8.60 -5.49
C ILE A 177 0.96 -9.73 -6.22
N LYS A 178 1.66 -10.75 -6.74
CA LYS A 178 1.02 -11.90 -7.41
C LYS A 178 0.08 -12.68 -6.51
N ASN A 179 0.42 -12.83 -5.23
CA ASN A 179 -0.46 -13.50 -4.28
C ASN A 179 -1.74 -12.69 -4.06
N CYS A 180 -1.67 -11.36 -4.02
CA CYS A 180 -2.84 -10.50 -3.90
C CYS A 180 -3.67 -10.46 -5.19
N GLU A 181 -3.06 -10.43 -6.37
CA GLU A 181 -3.76 -10.57 -7.65
C GLU A 181 -4.53 -11.89 -7.73
N HIS A 182 -3.93 -12.97 -7.23
CA HIS A 182 -4.60 -14.25 -7.14
C HIS A 182 -5.78 -14.25 -6.17
N MET A 183 -5.66 -13.61 -4.98
CA MET A 183 -6.80 -13.41 -4.06
C MET A 183 -7.92 -12.60 -4.73
N GLU A 184 -7.56 -11.58 -5.53
CA GLU A 184 -8.54 -10.77 -6.27
C GLU A 184 -9.31 -11.60 -7.28
N GLU A 185 -8.63 -12.49 -8.03
CA GLU A 185 -9.28 -13.37 -9.00
C GLU A 185 -10.18 -14.42 -8.32
N LEU A 186 -9.73 -14.99 -7.21
CA LEU A 186 -10.52 -15.97 -6.44
C LEU A 186 -11.79 -15.36 -5.84
N ASN A 187 -11.74 -14.10 -5.44
CA ASN A 187 -12.83 -13.41 -4.74
C ASN A 187 -13.34 -12.21 -5.56
N LYS A 188 -13.45 -12.34 -6.88
CA LYS A 188 -13.87 -11.26 -7.76
C LYS A 188 -15.35 -10.89 -7.64
N ASP A 189 -16.17 -11.84 -7.23
CA ASP A 189 -17.62 -11.66 -7.14
C ASP A 189 -18.04 -11.17 -5.75
N GLY A 190 -19.20 -10.51 -5.67
CA GLY A 190 -19.77 -9.99 -4.43
C GLY A 190 -19.22 -8.62 -3.99
N GLN A 191 -19.75 -8.10 -2.90
CA GLN A 191 -19.34 -6.85 -2.28
C GLN A 191 -17.98 -7.00 -1.57
N ALA A 192 -17.29 -5.90 -1.32
CA ALA A 192 -15.96 -5.92 -0.70
C ALA A 192 -15.95 -6.60 0.67
N SER A 193 -16.99 -6.39 1.47
CA SER A 193 -17.17 -7.03 2.79
C SER A 193 -17.20 -8.57 2.74
N GLN A 194 -17.64 -9.15 1.62
CA GLN A 194 -17.79 -10.59 1.42
C GLN A 194 -16.52 -11.24 0.85
N ARG A 195 -15.58 -10.43 0.34
CA ARG A 195 -14.36 -10.92 -0.30
C ARG A 195 -13.27 -11.20 0.73
N ASN A 196 -13.18 -12.43 1.19
CA ASN A 196 -12.17 -12.90 2.13
C ASN A 196 -11.55 -14.24 1.64
N PRO A 197 -10.21 -14.35 1.50
CA PRO A 197 -9.20 -13.32 1.77
C PRO A 197 -9.09 -12.29 0.65
N MET A 198 -8.87 -11.02 0.99
CA MET A 198 -8.63 -9.97 0.01
C MET A 198 -7.86 -8.79 0.60
N THR A 199 -6.90 -8.23 -0.14
CA THR A 199 -6.28 -6.96 0.19
C THR A 199 -5.97 -6.17 -1.08
N LYS A 200 -6.26 -4.87 -1.06
CA LYS A 200 -5.97 -3.93 -2.16
C LYS A 200 -4.70 -3.11 -1.89
N VAL A 201 -4.01 -3.34 -0.78
CA VAL A 201 -2.75 -2.64 -0.44
C VAL A 201 -1.69 -2.80 -1.52
N TYR A 202 -1.66 -3.94 -2.20
CA TYR A 202 -0.73 -4.20 -3.29
C TYR A 202 -0.80 -3.14 -4.40
N LYS A 203 -1.96 -2.51 -4.65
CA LYS A 203 -2.11 -1.49 -5.71
C LYS A 203 -1.30 -0.23 -5.44
N ILE A 204 -1.15 0.17 -4.17
CA ILE A 204 -0.26 1.27 -3.78
C ILE A 204 1.18 0.90 -4.10
N VAL A 205 1.56 -0.31 -3.71
CA VAL A 205 2.94 -0.80 -3.81
C VAL A 205 3.32 -1.07 -5.26
N ASP A 206 2.41 -1.64 -6.06
CA ASP A 206 2.60 -1.85 -7.50
C ASP A 206 2.81 -0.52 -8.24
N GLY A 207 2.06 0.53 -7.87
CA GLY A 207 2.25 1.88 -8.40
C GLY A 207 3.61 2.52 -8.07
N LEU A 208 4.33 1.99 -7.07
CA LEU A 208 5.63 2.47 -6.62
C LEU A 208 6.77 1.47 -6.88
N LYS A 209 6.49 0.33 -7.50
CA LYS A 209 7.46 -0.79 -7.64
C LYS A 209 8.74 -0.40 -8.39
N GLU A 210 8.63 0.43 -9.43
CA GLU A 210 9.80 0.90 -10.21
C GLU A 210 10.83 1.66 -9.35
N TYR A 211 10.40 2.24 -8.22
CA TYR A 211 11.27 2.91 -7.27
C TYR A 211 11.80 1.98 -6.18
N LEU A 212 11.23 0.79 -6.01
CA LEU A 212 11.60 -0.18 -4.98
C LEU A 212 12.59 -1.25 -5.48
N GLU A 213 12.43 -1.66 -6.73
CA GLU A 213 13.31 -2.60 -7.44
C GLU A 213 14.51 -1.88 -8.08
#